data_49cdc4320be6fc286089c8d8fe7fcb9a
#
_entry.id   49cdc4320be6fc286089c8d8fe7fcb9a
#
_cell.length_a   1.000
_cell.length_b   1.000
_cell.length_c   1.000
_cell.angle_alpha   90.00
_cell.angle_beta   90.00
_cell.angle_gamma   90.00
#
_symmetry.space_group_name_H-M   'P 1'
#
loop_
_entity.id
_entity.type
_entity.pdbx_description
1 polymer ?
#
loop_
_entity_poly.entity_id
_entity_poly.type
_entity_poly.pdbx_seq_one_letter_code
_entity_poly.pdbx_strand_id
1 'polypeptide(L)'
;MTIGLYFGTQTGKTETVCGYIKEEFGDSVADAIDVSKKDLADFPNFDGLICGIPTWNTGAEELRSGTAWDELLEDIPDLDLKGKPVALFGLGDSVGYGEDFVDAMEELHRYFEKAGAKMVGYVSLDGYENFTSSRCLIPHLNEITKPEEGMKFCGLPVDEDSEGELTEERVKNWCTQLKLEMGL
;
A
#
# COMPACT_ATOMS: atom_id res chain seq x y z
N MET A 1 -3.74 18.02 -11.09
CA MET A 1 -4.16 16.84 -10.30
C MET A 1 -3.32 16.81 -9.03
N THR A 2 -3.93 16.69 -7.86
CA THR A 2 -3.24 16.61 -6.57
C THR A 2 -3.53 15.27 -5.93
N ILE A 3 -2.49 14.49 -5.67
CA ILE A 3 -2.58 13.16 -5.05
C ILE A 3 -2.33 13.29 -3.55
N GLY A 4 -3.22 12.74 -2.73
CA GLY A 4 -3.02 12.63 -1.28
C GLY A 4 -2.04 11.50 -0.96
N LEU A 5 -1.12 11.72 -0.02
CA LEU A 5 -0.14 10.72 0.42
C LEU A 5 -0.31 10.48 1.92
N TYR A 6 -0.74 9.28 2.27
CA TYR A 6 -1.06 8.91 3.65
C TYR A 6 -0.33 7.64 4.08
N PHE A 7 0.03 7.57 5.35
CA PHE A 7 0.71 6.38 5.85
C PHE A 7 0.39 6.11 7.33
N GLY A 8 0.47 4.84 7.71
CA GLY A 8 0.61 4.42 9.11
C GLY A 8 2.02 3.90 9.34
N THR A 9 2.58 4.11 10.52
CA THR A 9 3.94 3.67 10.85
C THR A 9 4.10 3.38 12.34
N GLN A 10 5.01 2.45 12.68
CA GLN A 10 5.47 2.19 14.04
C GLN A 10 6.93 2.67 14.22
N THR A 11 7.77 2.46 13.22
CA THR A 11 9.22 2.67 13.30
C THR A 11 9.76 3.76 12.37
N GLY A 12 8.87 4.41 11.59
CA GLY A 12 9.25 5.43 10.61
C GLY A 12 9.63 4.90 9.23
N LYS A 13 9.71 3.58 9.02
CA LYS A 13 10.09 3.01 7.71
C LYS A 13 9.06 3.33 6.61
N THR A 14 7.76 3.29 6.94
CA THR A 14 6.70 3.66 5.98
C THR A 14 6.81 5.14 5.58
N GLU A 15 7.12 6.02 6.53
CA GLU A 15 7.35 7.45 6.27
C GLU A 15 8.55 7.66 5.34
N THR A 16 9.63 6.89 5.52
CA THR A 16 10.80 6.96 4.62
C THR A 16 10.42 6.64 3.17
N VAL A 17 9.59 5.63 2.95
CA VAL A 17 9.08 5.31 1.60
C VAL A 17 8.24 6.45 1.02
N CYS A 18 7.44 7.14 1.85
CA CYS A 18 6.73 8.35 1.43
C CYS A 18 7.68 9.44 0.94
N GLY A 19 8.87 9.57 1.55
CA GLY A 19 9.92 10.49 1.10
C GLY A 19 10.35 10.21 -0.34
N TYR A 20 10.63 8.96 -0.68
CA TYR A 20 10.99 8.56 -2.05
C TYR A 20 9.85 8.83 -3.04
N ILE A 21 8.59 8.54 -2.65
CA ILE A 21 7.42 8.84 -3.48
C ILE A 21 7.30 10.36 -3.72
N LYS A 22 7.49 11.18 -2.70
CA LYS A 22 7.47 12.64 -2.81
C LYS A 22 8.55 13.16 -3.75
N GLU A 23 9.75 12.62 -3.70
CA GLU A 23 10.85 12.98 -4.62
C GLU A 23 10.48 12.67 -6.08
N GLU A 24 9.86 11.53 -6.35
CA GLU A 24 9.48 11.13 -7.70
C GLU A 24 8.27 11.92 -8.26
N PHE A 25 7.30 12.27 -7.43
CA PHE A 25 6.09 12.99 -7.86
C PHE A 25 6.20 14.52 -7.78
N GLY A 26 7.11 15.05 -6.95
CA GLY A 26 7.26 16.48 -6.73
C GLY A 26 5.96 17.12 -6.22
N ASP A 27 5.55 18.22 -6.85
CA ASP A 27 4.35 18.98 -6.44
C ASP A 27 3.02 18.31 -6.81
N SER A 28 3.04 17.23 -7.58
CA SER A 28 1.82 16.48 -7.94
C SER A 28 1.29 15.62 -6.79
N VAL A 29 2.11 15.36 -5.78
CA VAL A 29 1.71 14.67 -4.56
C VAL A 29 1.80 15.62 -3.36
N ALA A 30 0.80 15.58 -2.48
CA ALA A 30 0.80 16.34 -1.23
C ALA A 30 1.93 15.87 -0.28
N ASP A 31 2.23 16.66 0.73
CA ASP A 31 3.13 16.21 1.80
C ASP A 31 2.53 14.99 2.52
N ALA A 32 3.39 14.06 2.89
CA ALA A 32 2.96 12.82 3.53
C ALA A 32 2.34 13.07 4.90
N ILE A 33 1.21 12.44 5.16
CA ILE A 33 0.43 12.62 6.39
C ILE A 33 0.28 11.26 7.09
N ASP A 34 0.73 11.20 8.34
CA ASP A 34 0.44 10.09 9.24
C ASP A 34 -1.06 10.08 9.57
N VAL A 35 -1.72 8.96 9.29
CA VAL A 35 -3.17 8.81 9.49
C VAL A 35 -3.60 8.92 10.95
N SER A 36 -2.69 8.75 11.90
CA SER A 36 -2.96 9.00 13.31
C SER A 36 -3.25 10.47 13.64
N LYS A 37 -2.94 11.39 12.72
CA LYS A 37 -3.05 12.84 12.89
C LYS A 37 -4.15 13.48 12.06
N LYS A 38 -4.90 12.70 11.29
CA LYS A 38 -5.87 13.24 10.32
C LYS A 38 -7.20 12.51 10.33
N ASP A 39 -8.22 13.28 9.97
CA ASP A 39 -9.54 12.77 9.64
C ASP A 39 -9.55 12.28 8.18
N LEU A 40 -10.16 11.11 7.95
CA LEU A 40 -10.35 10.55 6.61
C LEU A 40 -11.25 11.43 5.71
N ALA A 41 -12.02 12.33 6.30
CA ALA A 41 -12.90 13.26 5.57
C ALA A 41 -12.17 14.10 4.52
N ASP A 42 -10.85 14.25 4.62
CA ASP A 42 -10.04 14.97 3.62
C ASP A 42 -9.77 14.13 2.35
N PHE A 43 -9.91 12.80 2.40
CA PHE A 43 -9.57 11.89 1.28
C PHE A 43 -10.34 12.21 -0.02
N PRO A 44 -11.66 12.49 0.03
CA PRO A 44 -12.40 12.84 -1.19
C PRO A 44 -11.97 14.15 -1.84
N ASN A 45 -11.20 15.00 -1.15
CA ASN A 45 -10.74 16.28 -1.70
C ASN A 45 -9.56 16.15 -2.67
N PHE A 46 -8.89 14.99 -2.69
CA PHE A 46 -7.81 14.69 -3.62
C PHE A 46 -8.34 14.06 -4.92
N ASP A 47 -7.60 14.22 -5.99
CA ASP A 47 -7.89 13.60 -7.28
C ASP A 47 -7.56 12.10 -7.30
N GLY A 48 -6.69 11.66 -6.41
CA GLY A 48 -6.32 10.29 -6.16
C GLY A 48 -5.54 10.16 -4.84
N LEU A 49 -5.26 8.94 -4.41
CA LEU A 49 -4.58 8.65 -3.15
C LEU A 49 -3.43 7.65 -3.35
N ILE A 50 -2.37 7.82 -2.56
CA ILE A 50 -1.34 6.82 -2.33
C ILE A 50 -1.29 6.55 -0.83
N CYS A 51 -1.47 5.30 -0.40
CA CYS A 51 -1.56 4.95 1.01
C CYS A 51 -0.56 3.84 1.37
N GLY A 52 0.22 4.06 2.42
CA GLY A 52 1.23 3.14 2.92
C GLY A 52 0.85 2.50 4.26
N ILE A 53 1.11 1.20 4.39
CA ILE A 53 0.73 0.40 5.55
C ILE A 53 1.77 -0.68 5.86
N PRO A 54 2.28 -0.80 7.11
CA PRO A 54 3.12 -1.91 7.51
C PRO A 54 2.29 -3.10 7.99
N THR A 55 2.91 -4.27 8.08
CA THR A 55 2.32 -5.49 8.67
C THR A 55 3.07 -5.85 9.95
N TRP A 56 2.49 -5.50 11.10
CA TRP A 56 3.07 -5.82 12.41
C TRP A 56 2.39 -7.00 13.10
N ASN A 57 1.07 -7.17 12.91
CA ASN A 57 0.30 -8.26 13.48
C ASN A 57 0.27 -9.44 12.49
N THR A 58 1.43 -10.02 12.22
CA THR A 58 1.58 -11.17 11.32
C THR A 58 0.76 -12.36 11.81
N GLY A 59 0.11 -13.06 10.89
CA GLY A 59 -0.76 -14.19 11.18
C GLY A 59 -2.13 -13.84 11.75
N ALA A 60 -2.43 -12.56 11.99
CA ALA A 60 -3.77 -12.14 12.40
C ALA A 60 -4.77 -12.24 11.23
N GLU A 61 -6.02 -12.57 11.55
CA GLU A 61 -7.11 -12.60 10.56
C GLU A 61 -7.50 -11.19 10.12
N GLU A 62 -7.47 -10.22 11.04
CA GLU A 62 -7.84 -8.82 10.84
C GLU A 62 -6.94 -7.90 11.67
N LEU A 63 -6.95 -6.59 11.35
CA LEU A 63 -6.19 -5.55 12.05
C LEU A 63 -4.68 -5.83 12.02
N ARG A 64 -4.18 -6.13 10.83
CA ARG A 64 -2.82 -6.64 10.64
C ARG A 64 -1.75 -5.57 10.67
N SER A 65 -2.12 -4.29 10.58
CA SER A 65 -1.11 -3.23 10.48
C SER A 65 -0.40 -2.90 11.78
N GLY A 66 -1.10 -2.99 12.91
CA GLY A 66 -0.61 -2.50 14.20
C GLY A 66 -0.41 -0.99 14.23
N THR A 67 -1.10 -0.24 13.37
CA THR A 67 -1.05 1.23 13.28
C THR A 67 -2.44 1.83 13.38
N ALA A 68 -2.55 3.16 13.32
CA ALA A 68 -3.84 3.85 13.33
C ALA A 68 -4.77 3.44 12.16
N TRP A 69 -4.25 2.85 11.09
CA TRP A 69 -5.10 2.27 10.04
C TRP A 69 -6.12 1.28 10.59
N ASP A 70 -5.74 0.46 11.57
CA ASP A 70 -6.62 -0.57 12.14
C ASP A 70 -7.90 0.01 12.74
N GLU A 71 -7.82 1.23 13.30
CA GLU A 71 -8.96 1.95 13.87
C GLU A 71 -9.83 2.64 12.81
N LEU A 72 -9.26 2.91 11.62
CA LEU A 72 -9.87 3.70 10.56
C LEU A 72 -10.51 2.85 9.45
N LEU A 73 -10.19 1.55 9.38
CA LEU A 73 -10.63 0.68 8.28
C LEU A 73 -12.15 0.72 8.06
N GLU A 74 -12.92 0.63 9.13
CA GLU A 74 -14.40 0.59 9.05
C GLU A 74 -15.02 1.91 8.56
N ASP A 75 -14.31 3.02 8.66
CA ASP A 75 -14.78 4.34 8.22
C ASP A 75 -14.50 4.60 6.72
N ILE A 76 -13.55 3.87 6.12
CA ILE A 76 -13.17 4.04 4.70
C ILE A 76 -14.36 3.83 3.75
N PRO A 77 -15.22 2.80 3.89
CA PRO A 77 -16.34 2.56 2.98
C PRO A 77 -17.38 3.70 2.91
N ASP A 78 -17.43 4.53 3.93
CA ASP A 78 -18.35 5.68 3.99
C ASP A 78 -17.83 6.91 3.22
N LEU A 79 -16.60 6.85 2.72
CA LEU A 79 -16.01 7.92 1.91
C LEU A 79 -16.52 7.86 0.46
N ASP A 80 -16.75 9.03 -0.15
CA ASP A 80 -17.07 9.13 -1.57
C ASP A 80 -15.78 9.12 -2.41
N LEU A 81 -15.30 7.91 -2.72
CA LEU A 81 -14.11 7.70 -3.54
C LEU A 81 -14.42 7.11 -4.92
N LYS A 82 -15.68 7.16 -5.35
CA LYS A 82 -16.14 6.54 -6.59
C LYS A 82 -15.30 6.94 -7.80
N GLY A 83 -14.61 5.96 -8.37
CA GLY A 83 -13.76 6.12 -9.55
C GLY A 83 -12.44 6.85 -9.31
N LYS A 84 -12.13 7.29 -8.09
CA LYS A 84 -10.82 7.89 -7.77
C LYS A 84 -9.73 6.84 -7.78
N PRO A 85 -8.59 7.09 -8.43
CA PRO A 85 -7.47 6.18 -8.40
C PRO A 85 -6.85 6.13 -6.98
N VAL A 86 -6.71 4.92 -6.45
CA VAL A 86 -6.05 4.66 -5.17
C VAL A 86 -4.97 3.61 -5.39
N ALA A 87 -3.75 3.92 -4.98
CA ALA A 87 -2.61 3.02 -5.01
C ALA A 87 -2.11 2.73 -3.59
N LEU A 88 -1.63 1.52 -3.37
CA LEU A 88 -1.16 1.07 -2.06
C LEU A 88 0.30 0.65 -2.12
N PHE A 89 1.02 0.87 -1.02
CA PHE A 89 2.28 0.20 -0.77
C PHE A 89 2.28 -0.39 0.63
N GLY A 90 2.86 -1.57 0.77
CA GLY A 90 2.89 -2.31 2.03
C GLY A 90 4.31 -2.67 2.43
N LEU A 91 4.63 -2.53 3.73
CA LEU A 91 5.90 -2.97 4.27
C LEU A 91 5.76 -4.32 4.96
N GLY A 92 6.76 -5.16 4.79
CA GLY A 92 6.90 -6.45 5.44
C GLY A 92 8.34 -6.94 5.39
N ASP A 93 8.59 -8.07 6.03
CA ASP A 93 9.87 -8.78 6.02
C ASP A 93 9.69 -10.13 5.30
N SER A 94 10.15 -10.21 4.08
CA SER A 94 9.97 -11.39 3.22
C SER A 94 10.72 -12.63 3.71
N VAL A 95 11.78 -12.44 4.46
CA VAL A 95 12.60 -13.54 5.02
C VAL A 95 12.13 -13.91 6.42
N GLY A 96 11.99 -12.94 7.32
CA GLY A 96 11.62 -13.20 8.71
C GLY A 96 10.14 -13.57 8.88
N TYR A 97 9.26 -13.03 8.04
CA TYR A 97 7.79 -13.22 8.08
C TYR A 97 7.23 -13.49 6.69
N GLY A 98 7.90 -14.36 5.94
CA GLY A 98 7.55 -14.63 4.54
C GLY A 98 6.22 -15.32 4.30
N GLU A 99 5.59 -15.91 5.33
CA GLU A 99 4.25 -16.51 5.23
C GLU A 99 3.12 -15.48 5.29
N ASP A 100 3.39 -14.28 5.84
CA ASP A 100 2.44 -13.18 6.03
C ASP A 100 2.94 -11.88 5.35
N PHE A 101 3.67 -12.03 4.24
CA PHE A 101 4.36 -10.92 3.60
C PHE A 101 3.39 -9.85 3.11
N VAL A 102 3.52 -8.65 3.65
CA VAL A 102 2.74 -7.43 3.37
C VAL A 102 1.22 -7.58 3.54
N ASP A 103 0.76 -8.53 4.33
CA ASP A 103 -0.65 -8.94 4.42
C ASP A 103 -1.63 -7.82 4.81
N ALA A 104 -1.17 -6.81 5.58
CA ALA A 104 -2.04 -5.70 5.96
C ALA A 104 -2.46 -4.83 4.76
N MET A 105 -1.69 -4.83 3.67
CA MET A 105 -2.03 -4.05 2.47
C MET A 105 -3.35 -4.52 1.83
N GLU A 106 -3.67 -5.80 1.93
CA GLU A 106 -4.95 -6.36 1.45
C GLU A 106 -6.15 -5.72 2.16
N GLU A 107 -6.04 -5.43 3.46
CA GLU A 107 -7.14 -4.81 4.20
C GLU A 107 -7.47 -3.42 3.63
N LEU A 108 -6.47 -2.58 3.38
CA LEU A 108 -6.71 -1.30 2.73
C LEU A 108 -7.32 -1.48 1.33
N HIS A 109 -6.83 -2.43 0.55
CA HIS A 109 -7.36 -2.69 -0.79
C HIS A 109 -8.86 -2.98 -0.72
N ARG A 110 -9.27 -3.92 0.12
CA ARG A 110 -10.66 -4.34 0.29
C ARG A 110 -11.57 -3.20 0.75
N TYR A 111 -11.12 -2.38 1.69
CA TYR A 111 -11.91 -1.27 2.21
C TYR A 111 -12.02 -0.10 1.22
N PHE A 112 -10.96 0.21 0.49
CA PHE A 112 -11.01 1.21 -0.58
C PHE A 112 -11.88 0.78 -1.77
N GLU A 113 -11.87 -0.50 -2.14
CA GLU A 113 -12.81 -1.03 -3.14
C GLU A 113 -14.27 -0.84 -2.70
N LYS A 114 -14.59 -1.09 -1.42
CA LYS A 114 -15.93 -0.85 -0.86
C LYS A 114 -16.34 0.62 -0.94
N ALA A 115 -15.40 1.56 -0.82
CA ALA A 115 -15.63 2.99 -1.01
C ALA A 115 -15.80 3.40 -2.48
N GLY A 116 -15.71 2.45 -3.42
CA GLY A 116 -15.85 2.69 -4.86
C GLY A 116 -14.59 3.21 -5.55
N ALA A 117 -13.44 3.15 -4.90
CA ALA A 117 -12.17 3.56 -5.49
C ALA A 117 -11.78 2.67 -6.69
N LYS A 118 -11.07 3.26 -7.64
CA LYS A 118 -10.39 2.54 -8.71
C LYS A 118 -8.99 2.16 -8.23
N MET A 119 -8.80 0.90 -7.83
CA MET A 119 -7.49 0.44 -7.38
C MET A 119 -6.51 0.38 -8.54
N VAL A 120 -5.30 0.92 -8.35
CA VAL A 120 -4.22 0.99 -9.34
C VAL A 120 -2.87 0.64 -8.69
N GLY A 121 -1.81 0.50 -9.50
CA GLY A 121 -0.46 0.26 -8.99
C GLY A 121 -0.18 -1.18 -8.61
N TYR A 122 -0.82 -2.15 -9.25
CA TYR A 122 -0.56 -3.58 -9.05
C TYR A 122 0.84 -3.95 -9.54
N VAL A 123 1.56 -4.74 -8.77
CA VAL A 123 2.97 -5.08 -9.02
C VAL A 123 3.11 -6.56 -9.34
N SER A 124 3.88 -6.89 -10.38
CA SER A 124 4.28 -8.26 -10.72
C SER A 124 5.06 -8.92 -9.57
N LEU A 125 5.06 -10.25 -9.52
CA LEU A 125 5.89 -11.03 -8.59
C LEU A 125 7.38 -11.04 -8.97
N ASP A 126 7.74 -10.54 -10.15
CA ASP A 126 9.12 -10.54 -10.62
C ASP A 126 10.04 -9.76 -9.67
N GLY A 127 11.12 -10.40 -9.22
CA GLY A 127 12.05 -9.82 -8.26
C GLY A 127 11.63 -9.95 -6.79
N TYR A 128 10.59 -10.70 -6.48
CA TYR A 128 10.14 -11.04 -5.13
C TYR A 128 10.21 -12.56 -4.90
N GLU A 129 11.38 -13.07 -4.57
CA GLU A 129 11.63 -14.52 -4.52
C GLU A 129 11.68 -15.08 -3.09
N ASN A 130 11.76 -14.22 -2.07
CA ASN A 130 12.04 -14.66 -0.70
C ASN A 130 10.79 -14.96 0.14
N PHE A 131 9.59 -14.49 -0.24
CA PHE A 131 8.39 -14.75 0.53
C PHE A 131 7.76 -16.11 0.20
N THR A 132 7.01 -16.66 1.13
CA THR A 132 6.37 -17.98 1.01
C THR A 132 4.90 -17.88 0.60
N SER A 133 4.17 -16.92 1.17
CA SER A 133 2.75 -16.67 0.89
C SER A 133 2.37 -15.24 1.24
N SER A 134 1.25 -14.77 0.69
CA SER A 134 0.69 -13.46 0.99
C SER A 134 -0.82 -13.44 0.74
N ARG A 135 -1.54 -12.66 1.53
CA ARG A 135 -2.97 -12.38 1.31
C ARG A 135 -3.19 -11.28 0.26
N CYS A 136 -2.11 -10.65 -0.22
CA CYS A 136 -2.16 -9.56 -1.20
C CYS A 136 -2.11 -10.01 -2.65
N LEU A 137 -2.12 -11.31 -2.92
CA LEU A 137 -2.01 -11.84 -4.28
C LEU A 137 -3.35 -11.87 -5.01
N ILE A 138 -3.37 -11.30 -6.20
CA ILE A 138 -4.52 -11.32 -7.11
C ILE A 138 -4.37 -12.54 -8.03
N PRO A 139 -5.46 -13.34 -8.22
CA PRO A 139 -6.86 -13.04 -7.92
C PRO A 139 -7.38 -13.46 -6.54
N HIS A 140 -6.56 -14.01 -5.67
CA HIS A 140 -6.95 -14.62 -4.41
C HIS A 140 -6.79 -13.69 -3.19
N LEU A 141 -7.22 -12.44 -3.30
CA LEU A 141 -7.13 -11.49 -2.18
C LEU A 141 -7.80 -12.02 -0.91
N ASN A 142 -7.14 -11.76 0.22
CA ASN A 142 -7.52 -12.21 1.55
C ASN A 142 -7.41 -13.74 1.79
N GLU A 143 -6.97 -14.51 0.84
CA GLU A 143 -6.60 -15.91 1.03
C GLU A 143 -5.08 -16.03 1.22
N ILE A 144 -4.63 -16.89 2.14
CA ILE A 144 -3.20 -17.21 2.28
C ILE A 144 -2.78 -17.96 1.00
N THR A 145 -2.14 -17.25 0.09
CA THR A 145 -1.85 -17.74 -1.25
C THR A 145 -0.35 -17.81 -1.49
N LYS A 146 0.10 -18.97 -2.00
CA LYS A 146 1.48 -19.13 -2.48
C LYS A 146 1.64 -18.46 -3.84
N PRO A 147 2.83 -17.91 -4.13
CA PRO A 147 3.09 -17.27 -5.42
C PRO A 147 2.98 -18.27 -6.58
N GLU A 148 2.28 -17.87 -7.64
CA GLU A 148 2.18 -18.59 -8.91
C GLU A 148 2.41 -17.63 -10.07
N GLU A 149 2.86 -18.16 -11.21
CA GLU A 149 3.11 -17.36 -12.41
C GLU A 149 1.86 -16.57 -12.83
N GLY A 150 2.05 -15.31 -13.19
CA GLY A 150 0.98 -14.42 -13.65
C GLY A 150 0.20 -13.71 -12.54
N MET A 151 0.41 -14.05 -11.26
CA MET A 151 -0.16 -13.30 -10.14
C MET A 151 0.50 -11.93 -9.99
N LYS A 152 -0.21 -11.04 -9.30
CA LYS A 152 0.29 -9.71 -8.91
C LYS A 152 -0.02 -9.43 -7.45
N PHE A 153 0.80 -8.59 -6.84
CA PHE A 153 0.43 -7.95 -5.58
C PHE A 153 -0.61 -6.84 -5.82
N CYS A 154 -1.47 -6.62 -4.85
CA CYS A 154 -2.48 -5.55 -4.89
C CYS A 154 -1.93 -4.13 -4.68
N GLY A 155 -0.63 -3.97 -4.64
CA GLY A 155 0.12 -2.73 -4.50
C GLY A 155 1.62 -3.00 -4.54
N LEU A 156 2.45 -2.03 -4.13
CA LEU A 156 3.90 -2.17 -4.06
C LEU A 156 4.35 -2.82 -2.74
N PRO A 157 4.90 -4.05 -2.76
CA PRO A 157 5.58 -4.60 -1.59
C PRO A 157 6.93 -3.93 -1.37
N VAL A 158 7.24 -3.58 -0.12
CA VAL A 158 8.53 -3.02 0.31
C VAL A 158 9.08 -3.86 1.47
N ASP A 159 10.34 -4.25 1.36
CA ASP A 159 11.06 -5.00 2.40
C ASP A 159 12.32 -4.24 2.83
N GLU A 160 12.16 -3.38 3.84
CA GLU A 160 13.26 -2.60 4.41
C GLU A 160 14.15 -3.42 5.34
N ASP A 161 13.70 -4.60 5.78
CA ASP A 161 14.45 -5.45 6.71
C ASP A 161 15.44 -6.36 5.98
N SER A 162 15.03 -6.98 4.88
CA SER A 162 15.83 -7.97 4.16
C SER A 162 16.31 -7.53 2.77
N GLU A 163 15.64 -6.54 2.15
CA GLU A 163 15.91 -6.06 0.78
C GLU A 163 15.91 -4.53 0.67
N GLY A 164 16.28 -3.82 1.76
CA GLY A 164 16.24 -2.34 1.82
C GLY A 164 17.00 -1.63 0.69
N GLU A 165 18.04 -2.24 0.15
CA GLU A 165 18.79 -1.73 -1.00
C GLU A 165 17.99 -1.67 -2.30
N LEU A 166 16.88 -2.40 -2.39
CA LEU A 166 16.00 -2.42 -3.58
C LEU A 166 14.84 -1.42 -3.47
N THR A 167 14.59 -0.84 -2.31
CA THR A 167 13.41 -0.01 -2.05
C THR A 167 13.32 1.19 -2.97
N GLU A 168 14.39 1.97 -3.08
CA GLU A 168 14.40 3.21 -3.87
C GLU A 168 14.12 2.93 -5.34
N GLU A 169 14.75 1.90 -5.92
CA GLU A 169 14.52 1.50 -7.32
C GLU A 169 13.08 0.99 -7.53
N ARG A 170 12.57 0.15 -6.63
CA ARG A 170 11.19 -0.34 -6.68
C ARG A 170 10.18 0.80 -6.63
N VAL A 171 10.36 1.75 -5.73
CA VAL A 171 9.51 2.95 -5.62
C VAL A 171 9.56 3.78 -6.89
N LYS A 172 10.74 4.05 -7.42
CA LYS A 172 10.91 4.82 -8.65
C LYS A 172 10.19 4.20 -9.86
N ASN A 173 10.36 2.90 -10.05
CA ASN A 173 9.70 2.16 -11.13
C ASN A 173 8.17 2.18 -10.95
N TRP A 174 7.70 1.97 -9.73
CA TRP A 174 6.28 2.02 -9.40
C TRP A 174 5.67 3.41 -9.58
N CYS A 175 6.36 4.48 -9.18
CA CYS A 175 5.92 5.85 -9.41
C CYS A 175 5.79 6.18 -10.90
N THR A 176 6.69 5.65 -11.73
CA THR A 176 6.59 5.77 -13.20
C THR A 176 5.32 5.11 -13.73
N GLN A 177 4.99 3.91 -13.26
CA GLN A 177 3.75 3.21 -13.57
C GLN A 177 2.52 4.02 -13.09
N LEU A 178 2.53 4.50 -11.85
CA LEU A 178 1.41 5.25 -11.26
C LEU A 178 1.10 6.54 -12.01
N LYS A 179 2.11 7.27 -12.47
CA LYS A 179 1.91 8.49 -13.27
C LYS A 179 1.08 8.19 -14.52
N LEU A 180 1.34 7.08 -15.19
CA LEU A 180 0.56 6.64 -16.36
C LEU A 180 -0.86 6.21 -15.97
N GLU A 181 -1.01 5.39 -14.92
CA GLU A 181 -2.30 4.84 -14.50
C GLU A 181 -3.24 5.90 -13.90
N MET A 182 -2.69 6.93 -13.28
CA MET A 182 -3.43 8.07 -12.71
C MET A 182 -3.63 9.23 -13.69
N GLY A 183 -2.97 9.20 -14.86
CA GLY A 183 -3.10 10.24 -15.88
C GLY A 183 -2.33 11.53 -15.57
N LEU A 184 -1.14 11.39 -15.00
CA LEU A 184 -0.20 12.47 -14.66
C LEU A 184 0.89 12.65 -15.72
#